data_bb174727e18c97bae339521a511950ac
#
_entry.id   bb174727e18c97bae339521a511950ac
#
_cell.length_a   1.000
_cell.length_b   1.000
_cell.length_c   1.000
_cell.angle_alpha   90.00
_cell.angle_beta   90.00
_cell.angle_gamma   90.00
#
_symmetry.space_group_name_H-M   'P 1'
#
loop_
_entity.id
_entity.type
_entity.pdbx_description
1 polymer ?
#
loop_
_entity_poly.entity_id
_entity_poly.type
_entity_poly.pdbx_seq_one_letter_code
_entity_poly.pdbx_strand_id
1 'polypeptide(L)'
;MPRTTVVESPGCPPLRALTTDILGLVKVVEARAKPAGAAKIVETWGAPDASRAIVAASLADRAANPVLAVARKNGVVELLNPLNGNSLAAVKTMAPATNDGGAEDDPLVALHLFTRQASDSMLATFIACTDKGKASVRSITKDNAASGSDAGPSTTWDVCSGGNVQFCSVDHGESYAMFGGKGIEMNLWDIASCSKTWSAKSPRANSLGIWTRPWFTAGTFLCKDDHRKIVACTNNHQVRLYDTALQRRPAISVDFRESPIKAVAADPNGHDVYIGTGTGDLASFDMRTGKLLGCYIGKCSGSIRSIVRHPELPLIASCGLDSYLRVWDTNTRQLLSAVFLKQHLTSVVIDSHFSVEEPEEAKSKQPESLVEAEAEVRNEKKKKMSKTIEDDEAEAEVRKEKKKKKSKTIEEDEVRKEKKKKKSKTVEEEEEQVGVLDHNDSDGEMDSRKEKKKKKNRTIEEDEERDINGEMCTPKRRKSGERSKCLKKSKKQHIA
;
A
#
# COMPACT_ATOMS: atom_id res chain seq x y z
N MET A 1 -7.84 2.10 -23.24
CA MET A 1 -8.58 3.15 -22.51
C MET A 1 -7.58 4.22 -22.10
N PRO A 2 -7.81 5.52 -22.35
CA PRO A 2 -6.96 6.57 -21.85
C PRO A 2 -6.97 6.49 -20.32
N ARG A 3 -5.79 6.36 -19.72
CA ARG A 3 -5.63 6.46 -18.27
C ARG A 3 -5.87 7.91 -17.89
N THR A 4 -7.02 8.22 -17.33
CA THR A 4 -7.21 9.50 -16.65
C THR A 4 -6.24 9.54 -15.50
N THR A 5 -5.17 10.30 -15.64
CA THR A 5 -4.08 10.44 -14.66
C THR A 5 -4.46 11.33 -13.48
N VAL A 6 -5.64 11.90 -13.49
CA VAL A 6 -6.13 12.80 -12.46
C VAL A 6 -7.44 12.23 -11.93
N VAL A 7 -7.39 11.65 -10.74
CA VAL A 7 -8.59 11.41 -9.95
C VAL A 7 -8.94 12.78 -9.36
N GLU A 8 -10.08 13.35 -9.75
CA GLU A 8 -10.61 14.54 -9.10
C GLU A 8 -10.90 14.18 -7.65
N SER A 9 -10.14 14.74 -6.75
CA SER A 9 -10.29 14.54 -5.31
C SER A 9 -10.43 15.91 -4.64
N PRO A 10 -11.21 16.03 -3.56
CA PRO A 10 -11.47 17.32 -2.90
C PRO A 10 -10.21 17.97 -2.32
N GLY A 11 -9.10 17.24 -2.28
CA GLY A 11 -7.87 17.63 -1.60
C GLY A 11 -7.86 17.20 -0.14
N CYS A 12 -6.69 17.27 0.50
CA CYS A 12 -6.52 16.93 1.90
C CYS A 12 -6.04 18.15 2.71
N PRO A 13 -6.24 18.14 4.04
CA PRO A 13 -5.64 19.13 4.93
C PRO A 13 -4.10 19.18 4.77
N PRO A 14 -3.44 20.20 5.30
CA PRO A 14 -1.98 20.25 5.31
C PRO A 14 -1.39 18.94 5.84
N LEU A 15 -0.57 18.31 5.03
CA LEU A 15 0.00 16.99 5.30
C LEU A 15 1.36 16.88 4.63
N ARG A 16 2.31 16.26 5.32
CA ARG A 16 3.59 15.83 4.76
C ARG A 16 3.76 14.32 4.94
N ALA A 17 3.94 13.62 3.85
CA ALA A 17 4.16 12.18 3.82
C ALA A 17 5.46 11.85 3.10
N LEU A 18 6.24 10.93 3.68
CA LEU A 18 7.46 10.42 3.08
C LEU A 18 7.18 8.99 2.60
N THR A 19 7.42 8.74 1.33
CA THR A 19 7.21 7.43 0.71
C THR A 19 8.52 6.85 0.23
N THR A 20 8.67 5.54 0.34
CA THR A 20 9.85 4.81 -0.09
C THR A 20 9.54 3.86 -1.22
N ASP A 21 10.50 3.58 -2.08
CA ASP A 21 10.29 2.74 -3.25
C ASP A 21 11.35 1.64 -3.46
N ILE A 22 11.09 0.78 -4.44
CA ILE A 22 11.96 -0.35 -4.81
C ILE A 22 13.28 0.05 -5.49
N LEU A 23 13.45 1.32 -5.86
CA LEU A 23 14.69 1.87 -6.40
C LEU A 23 15.52 2.60 -5.34
N GLY A 24 15.13 2.53 -4.07
CA GLY A 24 15.86 3.15 -2.97
C GLY A 24 15.65 4.65 -2.83
N LEU A 25 14.62 5.21 -3.48
CA LEU A 25 14.29 6.63 -3.37
C LEU A 25 13.34 6.88 -2.20
N VAL A 26 13.51 8.04 -1.56
CA VAL A 26 12.53 8.63 -0.64
C VAL A 26 11.89 9.83 -1.33
N LYS A 27 10.57 9.85 -1.43
CA LYS A 27 9.81 10.94 -2.06
C LYS A 27 8.97 11.65 -1.02
N VAL A 28 9.13 12.96 -0.94
CA VAL A 28 8.37 13.84 -0.07
C VAL A 28 7.15 14.33 -0.81
N VAL A 29 5.98 14.06 -0.26
CA VAL A 29 4.70 14.48 -0.79
C VAL A 29 4.03 15.39 0.21
N GLU A 30 3.68 16.60 -0.22
CA GLU A 30 3.06 17.60 0.64
C GLU A 30 1.76 18.13 0.04
N ALA A 31 0.80 18.39 0.93
CA ALA A 31 -0.36 19.22 0.69
C ALA A 31 -0.22 20.47 1.56
N ARG A 32 -0.16 21.66 0.95
CA ARG A 32 0.11 22.94 1.67
C ARG A 32 -1.08 23.87 1.74
N ALA A 33 -2.10 23.69 0.91
CA ALA A 33 -3.22 24.60 0.87
C ALA A 33 -4.21 24.38 2.02
N LYS A 34 -4.70 25.46 2.60
CA LYS A 34 -5.80 25.46 3.60
C LYS A 34 -7.08 26.00 2.92
N PRO A 35 -8.28 25.41 3.10
CA PRO A 35 -8.58 24.28 4.00
C PRO A 35 -8.21 22.91 3.44
N ALA A 36 -8.09 22.75 2.11
CA ALA A 36 -7.75 21.49 1.47
C ALA A 36 -7.00 21.73 0.17
N GLY A 37 -5.91 21.02 -0.04
CA GLY A 37 -5.05 21.14 -1.22
C GLY A 37 -4.74 19.80 -1.88
N ALA A 38 -4.39 19.85 -3.16
CA ALA A 38 -3.88 18.67 -3.84
C ALA A 38 -2.44 18.37 -3.36
N ALA A 39 -2.22 17.15 -2.91
CA ALA A 39 -0.89 16.70 -2.53
C ALA A 39 0.01 16.60 -3.78
N LYS A 40 1.28 17.05 -3.66
CA LYS A 40 2.26 17.07 -4.73
C LYS A 40 3.60 16.57 -4.24
N ILE A 41 4.39 15.99 -5.15
CA ILE A 41 5.80 15.67 -4.89
C ILE A 41 6.57 17.00 -4.79
N VAL A 42 7.22 17.22 -3.67
CA VAL A 42 8.05 18.41 -3.42
C VAL A 42 9.52 18.08 -3.64
N GLU A 43 9.97 16.94 -3.09
CA GLU A 43 11.36 16.53 -3.16
C GLU A 43 11.48 15.02 -3.43
N THR A 44 12.65 14.62 -3.94
CA THR A 44 13.03 13.21 -4.10
C THR A 44 14.47 13.06 -3.67
N TRP A 45 14.74 12.18 -2.71
CA TRP A 45 16.06 11.96 -2.14
C TRP A 45 16.63 10.61 -2.60
N GLY A 46 17.91 10.59 -2.87
CA GLY A 46 18.66 9.42 -3.28
C GLY A 46 18.86 9.31 -4.79
N ALA A 47 19.63 8.31 -5.20
CA ALA A 47 19.81 7.92 -6.59
C ALA A 47 19.09 6.59 -6.84
N PRO A 48 18.45 6.40 -8.00
CA PRO A 48 17.71 5.18 -8.30
C PRO A 48 18.66 4.00 -8.48
N ASP A 49 18.59 3.03 -7.58
CA ASP A 49 19.38 1.81 -7.59
C ASP A 49 18.59 0.65 -6.97
N ALA A 50 18.30 -0.38 -7.75
CA ALA A 50 17.53 -1.54 -7.30
C ALA A 50 18.27 -2.37 -6.23
N SER A 51 19.61 -2.32 -6.17
CA SER A 51 20.40 -2.98 -5.13
C SER A 51 20.21 -2.31 -3.76
N ARG A 52 19.85 -1.04 -3.75
CA ARG A 52 19.58 -0.21 -2.58
C ARG A 52 18.07 -0.04 -2.31
N ALA A 53 17.22 -0.88 -2.89
CA ALA A 53 15.78 -0.88 -2.64
C ALA A 53 15.47 -0.76 -1.14
N ILE A 54 14.52 0.10 -0.78
CA ILE A 54 14.10 0.24 0.62
C ILE A 54 13.04 -0.83 0.91
N VAL A 55 13.27 -1.65 1.92
CA VAL A 55 12.37 -2.74 2.32
C VAL A 55 11.47 -2.35 3.47
N ALA A 56 11.95 -1.49 4.38
CA ALA A 56 11.19 -0.96 5.50
C ALA A 56 11.64 0.45 5.83
N ALA A 57 10.73 1.27 6.35
CA ALA A 57 11.02 2.60 6.84
C ALA A 57 10.27 2.86 8.15
N SER A 58 10.88 3.62 9.05
CA SER A 58 10.30 4.02 10.33
C SER A 58 10.70 5.44 10.65
N LEU A 59 9.77 6.23 11.15
CA LEU A 59 9.98 7.64 11.53
C LEU A 59 9.88 7.77 13.05
N ALA A 60 10.91 8.33 13.67
CA ALA A 60 10.79 8.88 15.02
C ALA A 60 10.24 10.30 14.88
N ASP A 61 8.92 10.38 14.98
CA ASP A 61 8.14 11.60 14.79
C ASP A 61 8.20 12.46 16.06
N ARG A 62 9.27 13.24 16.17
CA ARG A 62 9.57 14.12 17.31
C ARG A 62 9.49 15.56 16.84
N ALA A 63 8.95 16.44 17.68
CA ALA A 63 8.92 17.89 17.40
C ALA A 63 10.36 18.46 17.27
N ALA A 64 11.29 17.97 18.07
CA ALA A 64 12.70 18.32 17.98
C ALA A 64 13.54 17.10 17.50
N ASN A 65 14.40 17.34 16.50
CA ASN A 65 15.30 16.32 15.93
C ASN A 65 14.57 15.05 15.44
N PRO A 66 13.59 15.16 14.53
CA PRO A 66 12.97 14.00 13.94
C PRO A 66 14.00 13.21 13.12
N VAL A 67 13.86 11.89 13.09
CA VAL A 67 14.78 10.99 12.37
C VAL A 67 13.97 9.99 11.57
N LEU A 68 14.32 9.81 10.30
CA LEU A 68 13.80 8.76 9.43
C LEU A 68 14.85 7.65 9.31
N ALA A 69 14.49 6.44 9.66
CA ALA A 69 15.31 5.26 9.40
C ALA A 69 14.76 4.50 8.18
N VAL A 70 15.66 4.10 7.29
CA VAL A 70 15.35 3.28 6.12
C VAL A 70 16.22 2.03 6.09
N ALA A 71 15.61 0.86 6.02
CA ALA A 71 16.31 -0.41 5.84
C ALA A 71 16.43 -0.71 4.34
N ARG A 72 17.65 -0.92 3.89
CA ARG A 72 17.96 -1.20 2.49
C ARG A 72 18.17 -2.70 2.25
N LYS A 73 17.86 -3.13 1.05
CA LYS A 73 18.02 -4.53 0.61
C LYS A 73 19.46 -5.06 0.80
N ASN A 74 20.46 -4.20 0.70
CA ASN A 74 21.87 -4.55 0.91
C ASN A 74 22.26 -4.71 2.39
N GLY A 75 21.32 -4.73 3.33
CA GLY A 75 21.56 -4.90 4.76
C GLY A 75 22.05 -3.65 5.49
N VAL A 76 21.97 -2.49 4.87
CA VAL A 76 22.31 -1.19 5.50
C VAL A 76 21.06 -0.53 6.03
N VAL A 77 21.11 -0.03 7.26
CA VAL A 77 20.13 0.91 7.81
C VAL A 77 20.73 2.30 7.74
N GLU A 78 20.08 3.19 7.02
CA GLU A 78 20.43 4.60 6.94
C GLU A 78 19.48 5.44 7.80
N LEU A 79 20.05 6.37 8.56
CA LEU A 79 19.33 7.39 9.29
C LEU A 79 19.38 8.70 8.51
N LEU A 80 18.24 9.25 8.21
CA LEU A 80 18.06 10.46 7.42
C LEU A 80 17.34 11.54 8.25
N ASN A 81 17.67 12.78 7.98
CA ASN A 81 16.87 13.89 8.48
C ASN A 81 15.60 14.00 7.59
N PRO A 82 14.38 13.82 8.14
CA PRO A 82 13.16 13.84 7.36
C PRO A 82 12.80 15.22 6.83
N LEU A 83 13.47 16.30 7.28
CA LEU A 83 13.20 17.66 6.81
C LEU A 83 13.91 17.99 5.48
N ASN A 84 15.14 17.49 5.31
CA ASN A 84 15.98 17.84 4.16
C ASN A 84 16.65 16.64 3.47
N GLY A 85 16.41 15.41 3.93
CA GLY A 85 16.96 14.19 3.34
C GLY A 85 18.46 13.95 3.58
N ASN A 86 19.11 14.77 4.40
CA ASN A 86 20.53 14.60 4.71
C ASN A 86 20.75 13.31 5.48
N SER A 87 21.80 12.55 5.09
CA SER A 87 22.21 11.36 5.81
C SER A 87 22.87 11.75 7.13
N LEU A 88 22.34 11.21 8.23
CA LEU A 88 22.85 11.40 9.58
C LEU A 88 23.83 10.30 9.97
N ALA A 89 23.52 9.05 9.60
CA ALA A 89 24.36 7.88 9.85
C ALA A 89 23.96 6.73 8.91
N ALA A 90 24.89 5.81 8.66
CA ALA A 90 24.62 4.57 7.93
C ALA A 90 25.29 3.42 8.67
N VAL A 91 24.53 2.40 9.00
CA VAL A 91 24.97 1.26 9.81
C VAL A 91 24.71 -0.04 9.06
N LYS A 92 25.73 -0.88 8.93
CA LYS A 92 25.60 -2.22 8.38
C LYS A 92 25.12 -3.17 9.48
N THR A 93 23.92 -3.70 9.33
CA THR A 93 23.30 -4.57 10.36
C THR A 93 23.69 -6.02 10.22
N MET A 94 24.22 -6.43 9.07
CA MET A 94 24.68 -7.81 8.84
C MET A 94 26.20 -7.89 9.06
N ALA A 95 26.64 -8.92 9.78
CA ALA A 95 28.05 -9.26 9.83
C ALA A 95 28.57 -9.55 8.40
N PRO A 96 29.81 -9.14 8.05
CA PRO A 96 30.39 -9.51 6.78
C PRO A 96 30.36 -11.05 6.67
N ALA A 97 29.96 -11.53 5.50
CA ALA A 97 30.03 -12.95 5.20
C ALA A 97 31.45 -13.43 5.52
N THR A 98 31.58 -14.35 6.46
CA THR A 98 32.84 -15.07 6.65
C THR A 98 33.18 -15.77 5.34
N ASN A 99 34.45 -15.74 4.95
CA ASN A 99 34.98 -16.23 3.67
C ASN A 99 34.76 -17.75 3.40
N ASP A 100 33.97 -18.40 4.22
CA ASP A 100 33.49 -19.78 4.01
C ASP A 100 32.23 -19.75 3.15
N GLY A 101 32.35 -20.14 1.92
CA GLY A 101 31.45 -20.04 0.76
C GLY A 101 29.99 -20.47 0.90
N GLY A 102 29.29 -20.05 1.93
CA GLY A 102 27.92 -20.43 2.22
C GLY A 102 27.10 -19.37 2.95
N ALA A 103 27.39 -18.07 2.80
CA ALA A 103 26.50 -17.04 3.36
C ALA A 103 25.18 -17.05 2.64
N GLU A 104 24.20 -17.78 3.17
CA GLU A 104 22.81 -17.66 2.77
C GLU A 104 22.32 -16.22 2.96
N ASP A 105 21.74 -15.65 1.92
CA ASP A 105 21.16 -14.33 1.93
C ASP A 105 20.09 -14.25 3.05
N ASP A 106 20.25 -13.33 4.00
CA ASP A 106 19.34 -13.12 5.12
C ASP A 106 18.92 -11.64 5.15
N PRO A 107 18.02 -11.24 4.22
CA PRO A 107 17.65 -9.84 4.04
C PRO A 107 16.91 -9.29 5.25
N LEU A 108 17.04 -7.97 5.47
CA LEU A 108 16.22 -7.23 6.41
C LEU A 108 14.76 -7.24 5.92
N VAL A 109 13.83 -7.46 6.86
CA VAL A 109 12.39 -7.50 6.58
C VAL A 109 11.66 -6.38 7.32
N ALA A 110 12.09 -6.07 8.53
CA ALA A 110 11.41 -5.10 9.38
C ALA A 110 12.41 -4.19 10.07
N LEU A 111 11.96 -2.95 10.29
CA LEU A 111 12.68 -1.89 10.98
C LEU A 111 11.69 -1.08 11.81
N HIS A 112 12.04 -0.81 13.06
CA HIS A 112 11.30 0.14 13.90
C HIS A 112 12.28 1.04 14.62
N LEU A 113 12.08 2.33 14.52
CA LEU A 113 12.87 3.37 15.15
C LEU A 113 12.18 3.81 16.45
N PHE A 114 12.89 3.78 17.56
CA PHE A 114 12.34 4.21 18.84
C PHE A 114 12.13 5.73 18.87
N THR A 115 10.97 6.14 19.31
CA THR A 115 10.62 7.56 19.46
C THR A 115 11.23 8.15 20.74
N ARG A 116 11.37 7.32 21.77
CA ARG A 116 11.98 7.74 23.02
C ARG A 116 13.50 7.82 22.89
N GLN A 117 14.07 8.93 23.34
CA GLN A 117 15.50 9.13 23.35
C GLN A 117 16.02 8.97 24.77
N ALA A 118 16.99 8.06 24.97
CA ALA A 118 17.52 7.77 26.30
C ALA A 118 18.37 8.90 26.84
N SER A 119 19.06 9.68 25.99
CA SER A 119 19.90 10.83 26.36
C SER A 119 20.11 11.76 25.17
N ASP A 120 20.53 13.00 25.43
CA ASP A 120 20.83 13.99 24.38
C ASP A 120 22.02 13.62 23.49
N SER A 121 22.91 12.76 23.96
CA SER A 121 24.06 12.23 23.20
C SER A 121 23.65 11.16 22.19
N MET A 122 22.44 10.55 22.37
CA MET A 122 21.91 9.53 21.46
C MET A 122 21.32 10.18 20.23
N LEU A 123 21.69 9.68 19.04
CA LEU A 123 21.04 10.04 17.79
C LEU A 123 19.74 9.27 17.61
N ALA A 124 19.83 7.95 17.66
CA ALA A 124 18.70 7.05 17.47
C ALA A 124 18.96 5.67 18.05
N THR A 125 17.89 5.00 18.45
CA THR A 125 17.87 3.56 18.74
C THR A 125 16.84 2.91 17.83
N PHE A 126 17.16 1.76 17.27
CA PHE A 126 16.24 1.02 16.40
C PHE A 126 16.33 -0.48 16.61
N ILE A 127 15.24 -1.17 16.32
CA ILE A 127 15.18 -2.63 16.19
C ILE A 127 15.07 -2.99 14.71
N ALA A 128 15.87 -3.94 14.27
CA ALA A 128 15.83 -4.51 12.93
C ALA A 128 15.71 -6.03 13.01
N CYS A 129 14.98 -6.63 12.07
CA CYS A 129 14.80 -8.08 12.01
C CYS A 129 15.02 -8.57 10.59
N THR A 130 15.69 -9.73 10.47
CA THR A 130 15.93 -10.41 9.19
C THR A 130 14.84 -11.46 8.90
N ASP A 131 14.78 -11.92 7.66
CA ASP A 131 13.85 -12.97 7.18
C ASP A 131 14.02 -14.28 7.96
N LYS A 132 15.26 -14.67 8.29
CA LYS A 132 15.56 -15.87 9.10
C LYS A 132 15.24 -15.71 10.59
N GLY A 133 14.86 -14.50 11.04
CA GLY A 133 14.44 -14.25 12.40
C GLY A 133 15.55 -13.80 13.36
N LYS A 134 16.64 -13.27 12.84
CA LYS A 134 17.63 -12.60 13.65
C LYS A 134 17.21 -11.17 13.95
N ALA A 135 16.85 -10.89 15.19
CA ALA A 135 16.50 -9.54 15.65
C ALA A 135 17.71 -8.88 16.29
N SER A 136 17.85 -7.56 16.10
CA SER A 136 18.91 -6.76 16.71
C SER A 136 18.38 -5.41 17.14
N VAL A 137 18.72 -4.98 18.36
CA VAL A 137 18.55 -3.60 18.83
C VAL A 137 19.90 -2.92 18.79
N ARG A 138 19.95 -1.75 18.17
CA ARG A 138 21.16 -0.94 18.06
C ARG A 138 20.90 0.49 18.45
N SER A 139 21.85 1.08 19.17
CA SER A 139 21.82 2.47 19.57
C SER A 139 22.99 3.21 18.94
N ILE A 140 22.71 4.34 18.30
CA ILE A 140 23.72 5.17 17.63
C ILE A 140 23.84 6.49 18.39
N THR A 141 25.08 6.85 18.79
CA THR A 141 25.39 8.14 19.39
C THR A 141 25.74 9.17 18.31
N LYS A 142 25.63 10.44 18.62
CA LYS A 142 25.98 11.53 17.69
C LYS A 142 27.46 11.48 17.32
N ASP A 143 28.33 11.08 18.28
CA ASP A 143 29.80 10.97 18.08
C ASP A 143 30.14 9.83 17.12
N ASN A 144 29.50 8.67 17.28
CA ASN A 144 29.67 7.52 16.38
C ASN A 144 29.17 7.81 14.98
N ALA A 145 28.03 8.54 14.85
CA ALA A 145 27.50 8.98 13.56
C ALA A 145 28.52 9.89 12.83
N ALA A 146 29.19 10.81 13.53
CA ALA A 146 30.17 11.71 12.94
C ALA A 146 31.46 10.99 12.53
N SER A 147 31.87 9.94 13.25
CA SER A 147 33.10 9.17 12.97
C SER A 147 32.92 8.05 11.96
N GLY A 148 31.65 7.77 11.52
CA GLY A 148 31.35 6.63 10.66
C GLY A 148 31.65 5.26 11.34
N SER A 149 31.78 5.24 12.63
CA SER A 149 32.05 4.03 13.42
C SER A 149 30.76 3.25 13.67
N ASP A 150 30.76 1.97 13.35
CA ASP A 150 29.64 1.01 13.57
C ASP A 150 29.57 0.52 15.04
N ALA A 151 30.33 1.13 15.95
CA ALA A 151 30.66 0.64 17.31
C ALA A 151 29.67 1.07 18.39
N GLY A 152 28.38 1.17 18.10
CA GLY A 152 27.37 1.38 19.13
C GLY A 152 26.98 0.10 19.87
N PRO A 153 26.36 0.20 21.08
CA PRO A 153 25.88 -0.94 21.80
C PRO A 153 24.81 -1.67 20.95
N SER A 154 25.00 -2.98 20.79
CA SER A 154 24.08 -3.83 20.02
C SER A 154 23.75 -5.10 20.79
N THR A 155 22.46 -5.43 20.84
CA THR A 155 21.96 -6.68 21.40
C THR A 155 21.27 -7.45 20.27
N THR A 156 21.60 -8.74 20.14
CA THR A 156 21.03 -9.60 19.09
C THR A 156 20.46 -10.89 19.70
N TRP A 157 19.35 -11.37 19.16
CA TRP A 157 18.74 -12.64 19.55
C TRP A 157 18.00 -13.28 18.38
N ASP A 158 17.72 -14.58 18.51
CA ASP A 158 16.97 -15.33 17.50
C ASP A 158 15.49 -15.44 17.93
N VAL A 159 14.60 -14.94 17.07
CA VAL A 159 13.14 -14.94 17.29
C VAL A 159 12.52 -16.30 17.00
N CYS A 160 13.08 -17.04 16.04
CA CYS A 160 12.60 -18.34 15.62
C CYS A 160 13.76 -19.24 15.17
N SER A 161 13.54 -20.56 15.25
CA SER A 161 14.49 -21.59 14.81
C SER A 161 14.22 -22.16 13.41
N GLY A 162 13.35 -21.52 12.63
CA GLY A 162 12.99 -21.94 11.28
C GLY A 162 11.71 -21.25 10.81
N GLY A 163 11.62 -20.97 9.53
CA GLY A 163 10.54 -20.19 8.93
C GLY A 163 11.01 -18.82 8.47
N ASN A 164 10.10 -18.03 7.93
CA ASN A 164 10.40 -16.70 7.40
C ASN A 164 9.60 -15.65 8.18
N VAL A 165 10.31 -14.76 8.89
CA VAL A 165 9.69 -13.58 9.52
C VAL A 165 9.25 -12.62 8.43
N GLN A 166 8.02 -12.13 8.51
CA GLN A 166 7.48 -11.18 7.52
C GLN A 166 7.20 -9.80 8.09
N PHE A 167 7.08 -9.68 9.40
CA PHE A 167 6.91 -8.38 10.04
C PHE A 167 7.44 -8.40 11.49
N CYS A 168 7.80 -7.21 11.94
CA CYS A 168 8.02 -6.85 13.33
C CYS A 168 7.20 -5.60 13.64
N SER A 169 6.56 -5.57 14.80
CA SER A 169 5.88 -4.39 15.31
C SER A 169 6.25 -4.21 16.77
N VAL A 170 6.49 -2.97 17.18
CA VAL A 170 6.85 -2.61 18.56
C VAL A 170 5.65 -1.91 19.20
N ASP A 171 5.44 -2.13 20.48
CA ASP A 171 4.39 -1.46 21.23
C ASP A 171 4.71 0.03 21.41
N HIS A 172 3.69 0.83 21.70
CA HIS A 172 3.87 2.27 21.89
C HIS A 172 4.75 2.60 23.13
N GLY A 173 4.79 1.70 24.10
CA GLY A 173 5.67 1.79 25.26
C GLY A 173 7.14 1.47 24.96
N GLU A 174 7.44 0.95 23.76
CA GLU A 174 8.77 0.53 23.31
C GLU A 174 9.43 -0.53 24.23
N SER A 175 8.59 -1.32 24.89
CA SER A 175 9.02 -2.37 25.81
C SER A 175 8.87 -3.76 25.21
N TYR A 176 7.93 -3.96 24.32
CA TYR A 176 7.61 -5.25 23.70
C TYR A 176 7.70 -5.20 22.19
N ALA A 177 8.29 -6.23 21.60
CA ALA A 177 8.30 -6.45 20.16
C ALA A 177 7.55 -7.72 19.79
N MET A 178 6.75 -7.63 18.75
CA MET A 178 5.98 -8.72 18.19
C MET A 178 6.54 -9.12 16.83
N PHE A 179 6.70 -10.42 16.61
CA PHE A 179 7.19 -10.98 15.35
C PHE A 179 6.23 -12.04 14.85
N GLY A 180 6.10 -12.13 13.53
CA GLY A 180 5.32 -13.17 12.89
C GLY A 180 5.72 -13.36 11.43
N GLY A 181 5.33 -14.52 10.86
CA GLY A 181 5.73 -14.82 9.50
C GLY A 181 5.14 -16.11 8.94
N LYS A 182 5.78 -16.62 7.91
CA LYS A 182 5.39 -17.86 7.25
C LYS A 182 5.98 -19.07 7.98
N GLY A 183 5.10 -19.94 8.49
CA GLY A 183 5.50 -21.09 9.29
C GLY A 183 5.90 -20.76 10.73
N ILE A 184 5.76 -19.49 11.13
CA ILE A 184 6.08 -19.00 12.47
C ILE A 184 4.79 -18.58 13.15
N GLU A 185 4.53 -19.09 14.34
CA GLU A 185 3.49 -18.55 15.21
C GLU A 185 3.91 -17.16 15.72
N MET A 186 2.96 -16.27 15.84
CA MET A 186 3.22 -14.92 16.36
C MET A 186 3.79 -14.99 17.77
N ASN A 187 4.89 -14.29 18.00
CA ASN A 187 5.61 -14.27 19.27
C ASN A 187 5.73 -12.84 19.79
N LEU A 188 5.58 -12.69 21.10
CA LEU A 188 5.81 -11.43 21.81
C LEU A 188 7.09 -11.58 22.66
N TRP A 189 7.95 -10.58 22.57
CA TRP A 189 9.24 -10.52 23.23
C TRP A 189 9.37 -9.26 24.06
N ASP A 190 9.93 -9.38 25.24
CA ASP A 190 10.41 -8.25 26.02
C ASP A 190 11.77 -7.81 25.44
N ILE A 191 11.85 -6.55 25.01
CA ILE A 191 13.03 -6.00 24.33
C ILE A 191 14.20 -5.86 25.30
N ALA A 192 13.93 -5.50 26.56
CA ALA A 192 14.98 -5.27 27.56
C ALA A 192 15.69 -6.56 27.95
N SER A 193 14.93 -7.64 28.17
CA SER A 193 15.47 -8.95 28.55
C SER A 193 15.78 -9.85 27.36
N CYS A 194 15.39 -9.47 26.14
CA CYS A 194 15.48 -10.30 24.93
C CYS A 194 14.84 -11.68 25.13
N SER A 195 13.78 -11.75 25.92
CA SER A 195 13.11 -12.99 26.26
C SER A 195 11.70 -13.07 25.67
N LYS A 196 11.31 -14.28 25.24
CA LYS A 196 9.98 -14.52 24.72
C LYS A 196 8.98 -14.63 25.86
N THR A 197 8.06 -13.66 25.94
CA THR A 197 7.02 -13.61 26.98
C THR A 197 5.76 -14.37 26.61
N TRP A 198 5.40 -14.39 25.32
CA TRP A 198 4.19 -15.04 24.86
C TRP A 198 4.32 -15.56 23.44
N SER A 199 3.52 -16.58 23.09
CA SER A 199 3.43 -17.11 21.73
C SER A 199 2.00 -17.53 21.44
N ALA A 200 1.51 -17.13 20.27
CA ALA A 200 0.21 -17.55 19.78
C ALA A 200 0.13 -19.07 19.61
N LYS A 201 -1.09 -19.57 19.54
CA LYS A 201 -1.42 -20.91 19.05
C LYS A 201 -2.39 -20.79 17.89
N SER A 202 -2.17 -21.58 16.86
CA SER A 202 -3.08 -21.69 15.72
C SER A 202 -4.51 -22.01 16.18
N PRO A 203 -5.53 -21.58 15.46
CA PRO A 203 -6.90 -22.02 15.66
C PRO A 203 -6.99 -23.55 15.69
N ARG A 204 -8.05 -24.07 16.27
CA ARG A 204 -8.30 -25.52 16.21
C ARG A 204 -8.51 -25.94 14.75
N ALA A 205 -8.21 -27.22 14.47
CA ALA A 205 -8.55 -27.81 13.19
C ALA A 205 -10.05 -27.58 12.88
N ASN A 206 -10.37 -27.41 11.61
CA ASN A 206 -11.76 -27.28 11.18
C ASN A 206 -12.53 -28.62 11.39
N SER A 207 -13.81 -28.65 11.04
CA SER A 207 -14.67 -29.85 11.15
C SER A 207 -14.15 -31.08 10.37
N LEU A 208 -13.29 -30.84 9.39
CA LEU A 208 -12.63 -31.86 8.57
C LEU A 208 -11.27 -32.28 9.11
N GLY A 209 -10.86 -31.79 10.28
CA GLY A 209 -9.55 -32.08 10.85
C GLY A 209 -8.36 -31.40 10.14
N ILE A 210 -8.61 -30.46 9.25
CA ILE A 210 -7.57 -29.77 8.47
C ILE A 210 -6.96 -28.67 9.31
N TRP A 211 -5.64 -28.66 9.39
CA TRP A 211 -4.82 -27.63 10.04
C TRP A 211 -4.36 -26.61 9.03
N THR A 212 -4.59 -25.32 9.31
CA THR A 212 -4.00 -24.23 8.52
C THR A 212 -2.66 -23.86 9.14
N ARG A 213 -1.58 -23.94 8.35
CA ARG A 213 -0.26 -23.48 8.79
C ARG A 213 -0.28 -21.99 9.07
N PRO A 214 0.40 -21.52 10.13
CA PRO A 214 0.49 -20.09 10.41
C PRO A 214 1.21 -19.37 9.28
N TRP A 215 0.60 -18.29 8.78
CA TRP A 215 1.19 -17.41 7.80
C TRP A 215 0.72 -15.99 8.07
N PHE A 216 1.41 -15.34 8.99
CA PHE A 216 1.15 -13.97 9.36
C PHE A 216 1.90 -13.02 8.41
N THR A 217 1.22 -12.00 7.92
CA THR A 217 1.74 -11.07 6.92
C THR A 217 1.94 -9.67 7.46
N ALA A 218 1.15 -9.28 8.47
CA ALA A 218 1.25 -7.99 9.15
C ALA A 218 0.65 -8.11 10.55
N GLY A 219 1.03 -7.23 11.45
CA GLY A 219 0.48 -7.15 12.80
C GLY A 219 0.73 -5.79 13.45
N THR A 220 -0.14 -5.42 14.37
CA THR A 220 -0.08 -4.16 15.12
C THR A 220 -0.63 -4.34 16.53
N PHE A 221 -0.15 -3.54 17.46
CA PHE A 221 -0.78 -3.39 18.76
C PHE A 221 -2.04 -2.54 18.62
N LEU A 222 -3.13 -2.96 19.25
CA LEU A 222 -4.42 -2.32 19.09
C LEU A 222 -4.55 -1.04 19.91
N CYS A 223 -4.05 -1.06 21.15
CA CYS A 223 -4.13 0.06 22.08
C CYS A 223 -2.74 0.66 22.33
N LYS A 224 -2.67 1.97 22.52
CA LYS A 224 -1.41 2.65 22.86
C LYS A 224 -0.91 2.29 24.26
N ASP A 225 -1.82 2.14 25.21
CA ASP A 225 -1.50 1.93 26.62
C ASP A 225 -1.56 0.45 27.05
N ASP A 226 -1.99 -0.44 26.17
CA ASP A 226 -2.14 -1.87 26.46
C ASP A 226 -1.50 -2.75 25.39
N HIS A 227 -0.29 -3.25 25.64
CA HIS A 227 0.43 -4.16 24.76
C HIS A 227 -0.20 -5.56 24.65
N ARG A 228 -1.21 -5.90 25.49
CA ARG A 228 -1.81 -7.24 25.54
C ARG A 228 -2.75 -7.51 24.38
N LYS A 229 -3.33 -6.47 23.79
CA LYS A 229 -4.25 -6.61 22.67
C LYS A 229 -3.51 -6.44 21.34
N ILE A 230 -3.45 -7.51 20.59
CA ILE A 230 -2.68 -7.60 19.36
C ILE A 230 -3.60 -7.98 18.21
N VAL A 231 -3.52 -7.26 17.10
CA VAL A 231 -4.19 -7.61 15.85
C VAL A 231 -3.17 -8.13 14.87
N ALA A 232 -3.43 -9.31 14.33
CA ALA A 232 -2.59 -9.94 13.33
C ALA A 232 -3.39 -10.32 12.08
N CYS A 233 -2.81 -10.04 10.93
CA CYS A 233 -3.36 -10.34 9.63
C CYS A 233 -2.64 -11.53 9.00
N THR A 234 -3.38 -12.31 8.22
CA THR A 234 -2.86 -13.55 7.64
C THR A 234 -2.89 -13.51 6.11
N ASN A 235 -2.06 -14.36 5.51
CA ASN A 235 -2.12 -14.62 4.07
C ASN A 235 -3.41 -15.34 3.66
N ASN A 236 -4.09 -15.98 4.62
CA ASN A 236 -5.37 -16.67 4.44
C ASN A 236 -6.55 -15.73 4.72
N HIS A 237 -6.45 -14.46 4.32
CA HIS A 237 -7.49 -13.42 4.39
C HIS A 237 -8.16 -13.21 5.76
N GLN A 238 -7.51 -13.60 6.87
CA GLN A 238 -8.06 -13.47 8.22
C GLN A 238 -7.46 -12.28 8.97
N VAL A 239 -8.32 -11.55 9.68
CA VAL A 239 -7.97 -10.58 10.71
C VAL A 239 -8.23 -11.23 12.05
N ARG A 240 -7.22 -11.33 12.91
CA ARG A 240 -7.28 -12.01 14.19
C ARG A 240 -6.92 -11.09 15.32
N LEU A 241 -7.77 -11.02 16.33
CA LEU A 241 -7.47 -10.36 17.61
C LEU A 241 -6.99 -11.39 18.61
N TYR A 242 -5.87 -11.11 19.24
CA TYR A 242 -5.34 -11.86 20.36
C TYR A 242 -5.36 -10.98 21.62
N ASP A 243 -5.70 -11.60 22.73
CA ASP A 243 -5.52 -11.04 24.07
C ASP A 243 -4.51 -11.93 24.81
N THR A 244 -3.30 -11.42 25.01
CA THR A 244 -2.20 -12.19 25.57
C THR A 244 -2.41 -12.55 27.04
N ALA A 245 -3.25 -11.79 27.76
CA ALA A 245 -3.60 -12.06 29.14
C ALA A 245 -4.63 -13.19 29.28
N LEU A 246 -5.52 -13.33 28.31
CA LEU A 246 -6.62 -14.30 28.40
C LEU A 246 -6.24 -15.66 27.80
N GLN A 247 -5.72 -15.66 26.58
CA GLN A 247 -5.47 -16.92 25.88
C GLN A 247 -4.47 -16.80 24.75
N ARG A 248 -3.91 -17.94 24.34
CA ARG A 248 -2.96 -18.02 23.23
C ARG A 248 -3.62 -18.16 21.84
N ARG A 249 -4.90 -18.53 21.79
CA ARG A 249 -5.68 -18.59 20.54
C ARG A 249 -6.35 -17.26 20.28
N PRO A 250 -6.71 -16.95 19.01
CA PRO A 250 -7.40 -15.71 18.72
C PRO A 250 -8.73 -15.62 19.49
N ALA A 251 -9.00 -14.47 20.06
CA ALA A 251 -10.28 -14.15 20.70
C ALA A 251 -11.35 -13.87 19.63
N ILE A 252 -10.95 -13.18 18.56
CA ILE A 252 -11.79 -12.89 17.39
C ILE A 252 -10.99 -13.28 16.14
N SER A 253 -11.67 -13.92 15.20
CA SER A 253 -11.11 -14.22 13.87
C SER A 253 -12.18 -13.93 12.83
N VAL A 254 -11.88 -13.06 11.89
CA VAL A 254 -12.80 -12.62 10.84
C VAL A 254 -12.14 -12.84 9.49
N ASP A 255 -12.87 -13.46 8.58
CA ASP A 255 -12.44 -13.59 7.18
C ASP A 255 -12.85 -12.36 6.39
N PHE A 256 -11.93 -11.84 5.57
CA PHE A 256 -12.20 -10.71 4.69
C PHE A 256 -11.85 -11.03 3.25
N ARG A 257 -12.87 -11.21 2.42
CA ARG A 257 -12.74 -11.58 1.00
C ARG A 257 -11.89 -12.85 0.83
N GLU A 258 -11.22 -13.01 -0.31
CA GLU A 258 -10.39 -14.18 -0.63
C GLU A 258 -8.93 -13.81 -0.88
N SER A 259 -8.54 -12.56 -0.62
CA SER A 259 -7.20 -12.09 -0.91
C SER A 259 -6.36 -11.92 0.36
N PRO A 260 -5.04 -12.20 0.29
CA PRO A 260 -4.16 -12.04 1.43
C PRO A 260 -4.16 -10.59 1.92
N ILE A 261 -4.16 -10.41 3.24
CA ILE A 261 -4.03 -9.10 3.86
C ILE A 261 -2.54 -8.80 3.99
N LYS A 262 -2.08 -7.62 3.54
CA LYS A 262 -0.66 -7.28 3.45
C LYS A 262 -0.23 -6.11 4.34
N ALA A 263 -1.17 -5.28 4.77
CA ALA A 263 -0.89 -4.15 5.63
C ALA A 263 -1.99 -3.99 6.68
N VAL A 264 -1.62 -3.51 7.85
CA VAL A 264 -2.53 -3.22 8.95
C VAL A 264 -2.05 -1.98 9.71
N ALA A 265 -2.98 -1.15 10.14
CA ALA A 265 -2.73 -0.04 11.05
C ALA A 265 -3.86 0.05 12.08
N ALA A 266 -3.53 0.35 13.33
CA ALA A 266 -4.51 0.57 14.38
C ALA A 266 -4.95 2.03 14.41
N ASP A 267 -6.19 2.27 14.77
CA ASP A 267 -6.70 3.61 15.07
C ASP A 267 -6.35 4.00 16.53
N PRO A 268 -6.05 5.27 16.79
CA PRO A 268 -5.79 5.77 18.14
C PRO A 268 -6.93 5.50 19.15
N ASN A 269 -8.14 5.22 18.67
CA ASN A 269 -9.30 4.88 19.52
C ASN A 269 -9.17 3.54 20.26
N GLY A 270 -8.17 2.71 19.91
CA GLY A 270 -7.86 1.44 20.57
C GLY A 270 -8.80 0.29 20.26
N HIS A 271 -9.63 0.37 19.22
CA HIS A 271 -10.53 -0.71 18.82
C HIS A 271 -10.74 -0.85 17.31
N ASP A 272 -10.48 0.18 16.53
CA ASP A 272 -10.61 0.09 15.08
C ASP A 272 -9.27 -0.22 14.42
N VAL A 273 -9.31 -0.97 13.33
CA VAL A 273 -8.13 -1.28 12.52
C VAL A 273 -8.42 -1.09 11.05
N TYR A 274 -7.41 -0.65 10.33
CA TYR A 274 -7.40 -0.51 8.88
C TYR A 274 -6.57 -1.62 8.28
N ILE A 275 -7.12 -2.31 7.28
CA ILE A 275 -6.42 -3.40 6.58
C ILE A 275 -6.32 -3.13 5.10
N GLY A 276 -5.19 -3.52 4.51
CA GLY A 276 -4.93 -3.47 3.08
C GLY A 276 -4.67 -4.85 2.50
N THR A 277 -5.36 -5.17 1.40
CA THR A 277 -5.25 -6.49 0.76
C THR A 277 -4.25 -6.52 -0.39
N GLY A 278 -3.89 -7.73 -0.81
CA GLY A 278 -3.08 -7.98 -1.99
C GLY A 278 -3.76 -7.59 -3.32
N THR A 279 -5.09 -7.46 -3.32
CA THR A 279 -5.89 -7.02 -4.47
C THR A 279 -6.16 -5.52 -4.50
N GLY A 280 -5.74 -4.78 -3.46
CA GLY A 280 -5.89 -3.33 -3.39
C GLY A 280 -7.17 -2.87 -2.70
N ASP A 281 -7.81 -3.72 -1.91
CA ASP A 281 -8.95 -3.31 -1.09
C ASP A 281 -8.46 -2.75 0.24
N LEU A 282 -9.01 -1.60 0.64
CA LEU A 282 -8.80 -0.97 1.94
C LEU A 282 -10.10 -1.01 2.71
N ALA A 283 -10.06 -1.49 3.96
CA ALA A 283 -11.24 -1.63 4.80
C ALA A 283 -10.92 -1.34 6.28
N SER A 284 -11.94 -1.00 7.06
CA SER A 284 -11.85 -0.82 8.51
C SER A 284 -12.74 -1.80 9.25
N PHE A 285 -12.24 -2.29 10.41
CA PHE A 285 -12.91 -3.24 11.28
C PHE A 285 -12.95 -2.75 12.72
N ASP A 286 -14.07 -2.95 13.41
CA ASP A 286 -14.16 -2.84 14.88
C ASP A 286 -13.73 -4.17 15.50
N MET A 287 -12.59 -4.18 16.18
CA MET A 287 -12.03 -5.40 16.80
C MET A 287 -12.67 -5.77 18.13
N ARG A 288 -13.59 -4.98 18.66
CA ARG A 288 -14.41 -5.38 19.83
C ARG A 288 -15.50 -6.37 19.42
N THR A 289 -16.07 -6.16 18.24
CA THR A 289 -17.19 -6.95 17.73
C THR A 289 -16.81 -7.85 16.57
N GLY A 290 -15.65 -7.65 15.96
CA GLY A 290 -15.22 -8.33 14.73
C GLY A 290 -16.00 -7.89 13.49
N LYS A 291 -16.70 -6.77 13.54
CA LYS A 291 -17.54 -6.31 12.43
C LYS A 291 -16.77 -5.42 11.46
N LEU A 292 -17.06 -5.60 10.17
CA LEU A 292 -16.62 -4.68 9.12
C LEU A 292 -17.34 -3.34 9.28
N LEU A 293 -16.59 -2.27 9.51
CA LEU A 293 -17.13 -0.90 9.56
C LEU A 293 -17.38 -0.35 8.17
N GLY A 294 -16.54 -0.71 7.20
CA GLY A 294 -16.73 -0.35 5.80
C GLY A 294 -15.48 -0.49 4.96
N CYS A 295 -15.67 -0.34 3.65
CA CYS A 295 -14.58 -0.31 2.68
C CYS A 295 -14.39 1.12 2.17
N TYR A 296 -13.16 1.45 1.82
CA TYR A 296 -12.79 2.76 1.26
C TYR A 296 -13.09 2.79 -0.24
N ILE A 297 -13.68 3.89 -0.70
CA ILE A 297 -14.11 4.05 -2.10
C ILE A 297 -12.89 4.42 -2.95
N GLY A 298 -12.67 3.70 -4.03
CA GLY A 298 -11.54 3.91 -4.92
C GLY A 298 -10.47 2.83 -4.75
N LYS A 299 -10.72 1.67 -5.34
CA LYS A 299 -9.82 0.51 -5.29
C LYS A 299 -8.43 0.83 -5.84
N CYS A 300 -7.40 0.43 -5.13
CA CYS A 300 -6.03 0.42 -5.64
C CYS A 300 -5.89 -0.69 -6.71
N SER A 301 -5.10 -0.42 -7.74
CA SER A 301 -4.90 -1.39 -8.83
C SER A 301 -3.82 -2.44 -8.53
N GLY A 302 -3.31 -2.48 -7.30
CA GLY A 302 -2.27 -3.41 -6.87
C GLY A 302 -2.26 -3.59 -5.37
N SER A 303 -1.41 -4.49 -4.88
CA SER A 303 -1.28 -4.79 -3.46
C SER A 303 -0.94 -3.54 -2.65
N ILE A 304 -1.72 -3.29 -1.60
CA ILE A 304 -1.39 -2.28 -0.59
C ILE A 304 -0.24 -2.84 0.25
N ARG A 305 0.84 -2.06 0.38
CA ARG A 305 2.06 -2.47 1.08
C ARG A 305 2.17 -1.85 2.47
N SER A 306 1.75 -0.60 2.61
CA SER A 306 1.81 0.11 3.87
C SER A 306 0.58 1.00 4.04
N ILE A 307 0.13 1.10 5.28
CA ILE A 307 -0.95 1.97 5.73
C ILE A 307 -0.46 2.67 6.98
N VAL A 308 -0.63 3.97 7.03
CA VAL A 308 -0.31 4.79 8.21
C VAL A 308 -1.51 5.65 8.57
N ARG A 309 -1.84 5.69 9.86
CA ARG A 309 -2.86 6.56 10.46
C ARG A 309 -2.20 7.83 10.96
N HIS A 310 -2.71 9.00 10.58
CA HIS A 310 -2.25 10.26 11.17
C HIS A 310 -2.62 10.31 12.66
N PRO A 311 -1.72 10.71 13.56
CA PRO A 311 -1.98 10.67 15.01
C PRO A 311 -3.18 11.53 15.44
N GLU A 312 -3.33 12.73 14.86
CA GLU A 312 -4.30 13.72 15.26
C GLU A 312 -5.45 13.87 14.25
N LEU A 313 -5.11 14.03 12.95
CA LEU A 313 -6.12 14.25 11.91
C LEU A 313 -6.85 12.94 11.56
N PRO A 314 -8.13 12.99 11.16
CA PRO A 314 -8.89 11.80 10.76
C PRO A 314 -8.49 11.30 9.37
N LEU A 315 -7.18 11.05 9.17
CA LEU A 315 -6.60 10.69 7.88
C LEU A 315 -5.84 9.38 7.96
N ILE A 316 -5.92 8.60 6.92
CA ILE A 316 -5.01 7.48 6.65
C ILE A 316 -4.33 7.68 5.30
N ALA A 317 -3.06 7.33 5.24
CA ALA A 317 -2.31 7.23 4.01
C ALA A 317 -2.07 5.76 3.65
N SER A 318 -2.23 5.42 2.40
CA SER A 318 -1.94 4.08 1.87
C SER A 318 -1.05 4.15 0.65
N CYS A 319 -0.10 3.23 0.55
CA CYS A 319 0.75 3.08 -0.62
C CYS A 319 0.86 1.62 -1.05
N GLY A 320 1.23 1.39 -2.31
CA GLY A 320 1.29 0.04 -2.83
C GLY A 320 1.99 -0.12 -4.17
N LEU A 321 1.80 -1.28 -4.78
CA LEU A 321 2.43 -1.65 -6.04
C LEU A 321 1.87 -0.92 -7.26
N ASP A 322 0.77 -0.19 -7.11
CA ASP A 322 0.21 0.64 -8.17
C ASP A 322 0.89 2.01 -8.32
N SER A 323 1.94 2.24 -7.51
CA SER A 323 2.74 3.46 -7.54
C SER A 323 2.00 4.74 -7.11
N TYR A 324 0.87 4.60 -6.41
CA TYR A 324 0.11 5.72 -5.89
C TYR A 324 0.26 5.81 -4.36
N LEU A 325 0.46 7.04 -3.88
CA LEU A 325 0.14 7.43 -2.51
C LEU A 325 -1.29 7.95 -2.51
N ARG A 326 -2.14 7.39 -1.66
CA ARG A 326 -3.52 7.83 -1.47
C ARG A 326 -3.74 8.25 -0.03
N VAL A 327 -4.44 9.37 0.13
CA VAL A 327 -4.87 9.90 1.42
C VAL A 327 -6.39 9.80 1.49
N TRP A 328 -6.88 9.27 2.58
CA TRP A 328 -8.30 8.98 2.79
C TRP A 328 -8.78 9.63 4.09
N ASP A 329 -10.03 10.06 4.11
CA ASP A 329 -10.71 10.46 5.34
C ASP A 329 -11.26 9.20 6.06
N THR A 330 -10.95 9.07 7.35
CA THR A 330 -11.41 7.92 8.15
C THR A 330 -12.90 7.95 8.42
N ASN A 331 -13.51 9.13 8.53
CA ASN A 331 -14.92 9.30 8.85
C ASN A 331 -15.83 9.00 7.65
N THR A 332 -15.53 9.65 6.52
CA THR A 332 -16.33 9.51 5.29
C THR A 332 -15.89 8.36 4.42
N ARG A 333 -14.68 7.82 4.63
CA ARG A 333 -14.02 6.79 3.82
C ARG A 333 -13.81 7.22 2.35
N GLN A 334 -13.81 8.51 2.09
CA GLN A 334 -13.58 9.06 0.75
C GLN A 334 -12.10 9.29 0.48
N LEU A 335 -11.72 9.17 -0.79
CA LEU A 335 -10.40 9.53 -1.26
C LEU A 335 -10.26 11.04 -1.30
N LEU A 336 -9.32 11.60 -0.53
CA LEU A 336 -9.04 13.02 -0.49
C LEU A 336 -7.97 13.44 -1.49
N SER A 337 -6.94 12.62 -1.67
CA SER A 337 -5.85 12.89 -2.61
C SER A 337 -5.22 11.59 -3.11
N ALA A 338 -4.79 11.59 -4.37
CA ALA A 338 -4.03 10.49 -4.97
C ALA A 338 -2.87 11.05 -5.79
N VAL A 339 -1.64 10.64 -5.47
CA VAL A 339 -0.42 11.11 -6.10
C VAL A 339 0.30 9.95 -6.76
N PHE A 340 0.56 10.05 -8.06
CA PHE A 340 1.31 9.04 -8.80
C PHE A 340 2.82 9.26 -8.66
N LEU A 341 3.52 8.26 -8.13
CA LEU A 341 4.95 8.34 -7.77
C LEU A 341 5.87 7.55 -8.72
N LYS A 342 5.33 7.04 -9.81
CA LYS A 342 6.04 6.34 -10.92
C LYS A 342 6.59 4.95 -10.55
N GLN A 343 7.07 4.74 -9.33
CA GLN A 343 7.69 3.49 -8.87
C GLN A 343 6.80 2.74 -7.89
N HIS A 344 6.98 1.43 -7.79
CA HIS A 344 6.32 0.63 -6.76
C HIS A 344 6.77 1.06 -5.38
N LEU A 345 5.81 1.38 -4.53
CA LEU A 345 6.05 1.87 -3.17
C LEU A 345 6.15 0.70 -2.19
N THR A 346 7.04 0.84 -1.22
CA THR A 346 7.29 -0.16 -0.18
C THR A 346 6.72 0.25 1.17
N SER A 347 6.88 1.53 1.55
CA SER A 347 6.41 2.06 2.83
C SER A 347 5.98 3.52 2.71
N VAL A 348 5.16 3.96 3.65
CA VAL A 348 4.78 5.37 3.84
C VAL A 348 4.87 5.70 5.32
N VAL A 349 5.35 6.89 5.64
CA VAL A 349 5.33 7.49 6.97
C VAL A 349 4.82 8.93 6.89
N ILE A 350 4.22 9.42 7.96
CA ILE A 350 3.63 10.77 8.03
C ILE A 350 4.39 11.58 9.07
N ASP A 351 4.73 12.81 8.73
CA ASP A 351 5.23 13.83 9.63
C ASP A 351 4.03 14.54 10.28
N SER A 352 3.76 14.25 11.55
CA SER A 352 2.61 14.80 12.26
C SER A 352 2.82 16.26 12.71
N HIS A 353 4.07 16.71 12.74
CA HIS A 353 4.43 18.07 13.15
C HIS A 353 4.46 19.06 11.98
N PHE A 354 4.13 18.59 10.77
CA PHE A 354 4.09 19.48 9.60
C PHE A 354 3.02 20.53 9.71
N SER A 355 3.42 21.80 9.73
CA SER A 355 2.52 22.96 9.68
C SER A 355 2.88 23.86 8.49
N VAL A 356 1.86 24.53 7.91
CA VAL A 356 2.01 25.47 6.79
C VAL A 356 2.14 26.92 7.34
N GLU A 357 2.61 27.08 8.54
CA GLU A 357 2.90 28.43 9.06
C GLU A 357 4.22 28.89 8.45
N GLU A 358 4.14 29.89 7.58
CA GLU A 358 5.31 30.66 7.19
C GLU A 358 5.86 31.33 8.45
N PRO A 359 7.18 31.26 8.71
CA PRO A 359 7.75 31.94 9.84
C PRO A 359 7.47 33.45 9.68
N GLU A 360 6.77 34.03 10.65
CA GLU A 360 6.47 35.48 10.70
C GLU A 360 7.71 36.37 10.80
N GLU A 361 8.89 35.79 10.93
CA GLU A 361 10.15 36.51 11.13
C GLU A 361 10.67 37.30 9.91
N ALA A 362 10.06 37.13 8.72
CA ALA A 362 10.52 37.85 7.52
C ALA A 362 9.80 39.21 7.29
N LYS A 363 8.81 39.58 8.11
CA LYS A 363 8.03 40.80 7.89
C LYS A 363 8.47 42.02 8.68
N SER A 364 9.46 41.96 9.56
CA SER A 364 9.77 43.05 10.49
C SER A 364 11.01 43.88 10.19
N LYS A 365 11.60 43.81 9.01
CA LYS A 365 12.73 44.70 8.62
C LYS A 365 12.69 45.06 7.13
N GLN A 366 11.70 45.85 6.73
CA GLN A 366 11.84 46.73 5.56
C GLN A 366 11.62 48.16 5.99
N PRO A 367 12.54 49.07 5.66
CA PRO A 367 12.37 50.48 6.02
C PRO A 367 11.24 51.09 5.19
N GLU A 368 10.41 51.92 5.84
CA GLU A 368 9.19 52.54 5.31
C GLU A 368 9.38 53.39 4.03
N SER A 369 10.62 53.64 3.60
CA SER A 369 10.94 54.44 2.42
C SER A 369 10.75 53.77 1.05
N LEU A 370 10.43 52.46 1.01
CA LEU A 370 10.19 51.71 -0.25
C LEU A 370 8.72 51.44 -0.53
N VAL A 371 7.84 51.74 0.41
CA VAL A 371 6.40 51.42 0.28
C VAL A 371 5.67 52.39 -0.65
N GLU A 372 6.12 53.65 -0.75
CA GLU A 372 5.49 54.65 -1.62
C GLU A 372 5.81 54.41 -3.09
N ALA A 373 7.02 53.97 -3.43
CA ALA A 373 7.41 53.67 -4.82
C ALA A 373 6.72 52.43 -5.39
N GLU A 374 6.43 51.40 -4.57
CA GLU A 374 5.71 50.19 -5.02
C GLU A 374 4.19 50.45 -5.16
N ALA A 375 3.61 51.37 -4.43
CA ALA A 375 2.20 51.75 -4.57
C ALA A 375 1.90 52.43 -5.88
N GLU A 376 2.80 53.29 -6.39
CA GLU A 376 2.64 53.97 -7.68
C GLU A 376 2.78 52.99 -8.84
N VAL A 377 3.73 52.04 -8.80
CA VAL A 377 3.92 51.02 -9.83
C VAL A 377 2.74 50.02 -9.84
N ARG A 378 2.11 49.75 -8.71
CA ARG A 378 0.92 48.89 -8.63
C ARG A 378 -0.32 49.57 -9.22
N ASN A 379 -0.47 50.90 -9.07
CA ASN A 379 -1.57 51.63 -9.64
C ASN A 379 -1.44 51.79 -11.15
N GLU A 380 -0.24 51.95 -11.68
CA GLU A 380 0.01 51.95 -13.14
C GLU A 380 -0.24 50.57 -13.77
N LYS A 381 0.15 49.48 -13.11
CA LYS A 381 -0.15 48.11 -13.59
C LYS A 381 -1.65 47.81 -13.56
N LYS A 382 -2.41 48.28 -12.56
CA LYS A 382 -3.88 48.14 -12.52
C LYS A 382 -4.55 48.89 -13.65
N LYS A 383 -4.07 50.12 -13.99
CA LYS A 383 -4.61 50.91 -15.08
C LYS A 383 -4.30 50.35 -16.48
N LYS A 384 -3.18 49.64 -16.64
CA LYS A 384 -2.86 48.92 -17.87
C LYS A 384 -3.65 47.61 -18.00
N MET A 385 -3.90 46.88 -16.89
CA MET A 385 -4.72 45.65 -16.91
C MET A 385 -6.22 45.94 -17.18
N SER A 386 -6.79 47.06 -16.71
CA SER A 386 -8.18 47.38 -17.01
C SER A 386 -8.39 47.73 -18.50
N LYS A 387 -7.44 48.39 -19.14
CA LYS A 387 -7.49 48.61 -20.60
C LYS A 387 -7.40 47.35 -21.45
N THR A 388 -6.57 46.37 -21.04
CA THR A 388 -6.46 45.08 -21.74
C THR A 388 -7.72 44.22 -21.61
N ILE A 389 -8.45 44.34 -20.48
CA ILE A 389 -9.70 43.59 -20.28
C ILE A 389 -10.85 44.16 -21.15
N GLU A 390 -10.91 45.46 -21.33
CA GLU A 390 -11.92 46.13 -22.23
C GLU A 390 -11.68 45.75 -23.70
N ASP A 391 -10.42 45.65 -24.15
CA ASP A 391 -10.06 45.24 -25.50
C ASP A 391 -10.36 43.76 -25.75
N ASP A 392 -10.14 42.87 -24.74
CA ASP A 392 -10.43 41.43 -24.84
C ASP A 392 -11.95 41.12 -24.80
N GLU A 393 -12.75 41.91 -24.10
CA GLU A 393 -14.21 41.77 -24.12
C GLU A 393 -14.81 42.18 -25.47
N ALA A 394 -14.29 43.21 -26.10
CA ALA A 394 -14.70 43.66 -27.46
C ALA A 394 -14.36 42.61 -28.54
N GLU A 395 -13.18 41.94 -28.45
CA GLU A 395 -12.84 40.82 -29.34
C GLU A 395 -13.70 39.58 -29.10
N ALA A 396 -14.10 39.33 -27.84
CA ALA A 396 -14.96 38.19 -27.48
C ALA A 396 -16.37 38.34 -28.03
N GLU A 397 -16.93 39.57 -28.08
CA GLU A 397 -18.25 39.82 -28.66
C GLU A 397 -18.22 39.66 -30.20
N VAL A 398 -17.20 40.14 -30.88
CA VAL A 398 -17.01 39.95 -32.33
C VAL A 398 -16.87 38.46 -32.67
N ARG A 399 -16.22 37.66 -31.82
CA ARG A 399 -16.14 36.19 -31.98
C ARG A 399 -17.48 35.47 -31.74
N LYS A 400 -18.31 35.97 -30.81
CA LYS A 400 -19.65 35.43 -30.58
C LYS A 400 -20.59 35.71 -31.74
N GLU A 401 -20.53 36.92 -32.38
CA GLU A 401 -21.31 37.22 -33.58
C GLU A 401 -20.88 36.39 -34.80
N LYS A 402 -19.56 36.16 -34.99
CA LYS A 402 -19.04 35.29 -36.08
C LYS A 402 -19.46 33.81 -35.88
N LYS A 403 -19.54 33.32 -34.62
CA LYS A 403 -20.05 31.98 -34.34
C LYS A 403 -21.55 31.87 -34.58
N LYS A 404 -22.37 32.89 -34.24
CA LYS A 404 -23.81 32.91 -34.50
C LYS A 404 -24.13 32.96 -36.01
N LYS A 405 -23.31 33.65 -36.83
CA LYS A 405 -23.47 33.64 -38.30
C LYS A 405 -23.08 32.28 -38.90
N LYS A 406 -22.07 31.60 -38.33
CA LYS A 406 -21.65 30.26 -38.80
C LYS A 406 -22.65 29.16 -38.44
N SER A 407 -23.33 29.23 -37.30
CA SER A 407 -24.37 28.27 -36.91
C SER A 407 -25.63 28.41 -37.79
N LYS A 408 -26.05 29.64 -38.13
CA LYS A 408 -27.17 29.86 -39.06
C LYS A 408 -26.93 29.28 -40.46
N THR A 409 -25.71 29.39 -40.95
CA THR A 409 -25.35 28.82 -42.30
C THR A 409 -25.33 27.29 -42.28
N ILE A 410 -25.01 26.66 -41.13
CA ILE A 410 -25.01 25.21 -40.99
C ILE A 410 -26.45 24.67 -40.89
N GLU A 411 -27.37 25.36 -40.18
CA GLU A 411 -28.79 25.01 -40.13
C GLU A 411 -29.49 25.13 -41.50
N GLU A 412 -29.16 26.15 -42.28
CA GLU A 412 -29.70 26.30 -43.64
C GLU A 412 -29.18 25.20 -44.60
N ASP A 413 -27.94 24.75 -44.45
CA ASP A 413 -27.38 23.65 -45.24
C ASP A 413 -27.92 22.27 -44.84
N GLU A 414 -28.24 22.05 -43.56
CA GLU A 414 -28.89 20.80 -43.08
C GLU A 414 -30.35 20.73 -43.59
N VAL A 415 -31.12 21.80 -43.52
CA VAL A 415 -32.48 21.87 -44.05
C VAL A 415 -32.50 21.66 -45.59
N ARG A 416 -31.46 22.10 -46.29
CA ARG A 416 -31.31 21.87 -47.74
C ARG A 416 -30.95 20.42 -48.08
N LYS A 417 -30.21 19.73 -47.19
CA LYS A 417 -29.90 18.29 -47.32
C LYS A 417 -31.09 17.41 -47.01
N GLU A 418 -31.91 17.77 -45.99
CA GLU A 418 -33.15 17.05 -45.73
C GLU A 418 -34.22 17.17 -46.85
N LYS A 419 -34.36 18.36 -47.47
CA LYS A 419 -35.24 18.56 -48.63
C LYS A 419 -34.78 17.78 -49.88
N LYS A 420 -33.46 17.57 -50.05
CA LYS A 420 -32.93 16.71 -51.13
C LYS A 420 -33.18 15.21 -50.85
N LYS A 421 -33.05 14.77 -49.57
CA LYS A 421 -33.35 13.39 -49.19
C LYS A 421 -34.83 13.03 -49.30
N LYS A 422 -35.75 13.97 -49.02
CA LYS A 422 -37.21 13.75 -49.22
C LYS A 422 -37.59 13.70 -50.70
N LYS A 423 -36.88 14.43 -51.59
CA LYS A 423 -37.13 14.37 -53.05
C LYS A 423 -36.60 13.09 -53.69
N SER A 424 -35.52 12.48 -53.15
CA SER A 424 -35.03 11.19 -53.66
C SER A 424 -35.90 10.01 -53.22
N LYS A 425 -36.52 10.07 -52.04
CA LYS A 425 -37.43 9.03 -51.58
C LYS A 425 -38.79 9.02 -52.35
N THR A 426 -39.29 10.17 -52.79
CA THR A 426 -40.49 10.27 -53.59
C THR A 426 -40.31 9.74 -55.03
N VAL A 427 -39.08 9.76 -55.53
CA VAL A 427 -38.76 9.23 -56.88
C VAL A 427 -38.57 7.70 -56.83
N GLU A 428 -38.06 7.14 -55.71
CA GLU A 428 -37.94 5.68 -55.51
C GLU A 428 -39.32 5.02 -55.23
N GLU A 429 -40.28 5.72 -54.61
CA GLU A 429 -41.63 5.21 -54.37
C GLU A 429 -42.51 5.28 -55.61
N GLU A 430 -42.23 6.12 -56.64
CA GLU A 430 -42.97 6.16 -57.92
C GLU A 430 -42.43 5.13 -58.95
N GLU A 431 -41.20 4.61 -58.82
CA GLU A 431 -40.67 3.54 -59.67
C GLU A 431 -41.06 2.11 -59.20
N GLU A 432 -41.48 1.91 -57.95
CA GLU A 432 -41.95 0.60 -57.44
C GLU A 432 -43.41 0.31 -57.78
N GLN A 433 -44.21 1.24 -58.32
CA GLN A 433 -45.65 1.00 -58.65
C GLN A 433 -45.97 0.63 -60.11
N VAL A 434 -44.94 0.48 -60.94
CA VAL A 434 -45.14 0.17 -62.39
C VAL A 434 -44.71 -1.25 -62.81
N GLY A 435 -44.39 -2.10 -61.88
CA GLY A 435 -43.78 -3.41 -62.14
C GLY A 435 -44.54 -4.63 -61.61
N VAL A 436 -45.87 -4.69 -61.69
CA VAL A 436 -46.62 -5.93 -61.45
C VAL A 436 -47.67 -6.09 -62.48
N LEU A 437 -47.39 -6.82 -63.57
CA LEU A 437 -48.36 -7.66 -64.34
C LEU A 437 -47.54 -8.59 -65.26
N ASP A 438 -47.91 -9.89 -65.13
CA ASP A 438 -47.76 -11.02 -66.06
C ASP A 438 -46.45 -11.82 -66.12
N HIS A 439 -46.44 -13.04 -65.76
CA HIS A 439 -46.72 -14.30 -66.30
C HIS A 439 -46.02 -15.48 -65.62
N ASN A 440 -46.80 -16.36 -65.20
CA ASN A 440 -46.74 -17.83 -65.09
C ASN A 440 -45.53 -18.60 -65.60
N ASP A 441 -45.37 -19.66 -64.82
CA ASP A 441 -44.97 -21.03 -65.09
C ASP A 441 -43.52 -21.46 -65.11
N SER A 442 -43.44 -22.50 -64.35
CA SER A 442 -42.69 -23.75 -64.48
C SER A 442 -41.39 -23.97 -63.71
N ASP A 443 -41.52 -24.95 -62.85
CA ASP A 443 -40.64 -26.07 -62.53
C ASP A 443 -39.11 -25.87 -62.33
N GLY A 444 -38.68 -26.37 -61.21
CA GLY A 444 -37.34 -26.89 -61.14
C GLY A 444 -36.61 -26.79 -59.79
N GLU A 445 -36.78 -27.82 -59.08
CA GLU A 445 -35.86 -28.45 -58.11
C GLU A 445 -34.46 -27.83 -57.85
N MET A 446 -34.10 -28.05 -56.61
CA MET A 446 -32.76 -28.31 -56.04
C MET A 446 -31.91 -27.12 -55.56
N ASP A 447 -31.65 -27.16 -54.34
CA ASP A 447 -30.54 -27.59 -53.53
C ASP A 447 -29.95 -26.59 -52.55
N SER A 448 -30.13 -26.96 -51.36
CA SER A 448 -29.35 -26.87 -50.15
C SER A 448 -28.02 -26.06 -50.10
N ARG A 449 -27.76 -25.62 -48.89
CA ARG A 449 -26.48 -25.28 -48.24
C ARG A 449 -26.10 -23.81 -48.28
N LYS A 450 -25.80 -23.16 -47.15
CA LYS A 450 -24.94 -23.50 -46.03
C LYS A 450 -24.97 -22.42 -44.94
N GLU A 451 -25.42 -22.75 -43.77
CA GLU A 451 -24.93 -22.12 -42.54
C GLU A 451 -23.59 -22.75 -42.17
N LYS A 452 -22.57 -21.96 -41.90
CA LYS A 452 -21.33 -22.38 -41.19
C LYS A 452 -20.99 -21.47 -40.05
N LYS A 453 -21.26 -22.00 -38.87
CA LYS A 453 -20.65 -21.60 -37.60
C LYS A 453 -19.12 -21.83 -37.66
N LYS A 454 -18.32 -20.82 -37.36
CA LYS A 454 -16.91 -20.97 -37.06
C LYS A 454 -16.73 -21.20 -35.55
N LYS A 455 -16.40 -22.45 -35.18
CA LYS A 455 -15.70 -22.78 -33.92
C LYS A 455 -14.21 -22.73 -34.17
N LYS A 456 -13.48 -22.00 -33.33
CA LYS A 456 -12.04 -21.94 -33.35
C LYS A 456 -11.49 -22.93 -32.30
N ASN A 457 -10.85 -23.98 -32.76
CA ASN A 457 -10.01 -24.87 -31.95
C ASN A 457 -8.71 -24.16 -31.58
N ARG A 458 -8.31 -24.29 -30.34
CA ARG A 458 -6.95 -24.03 -29.86
C ARG A 458 -6.27 -25.35 -29.62
N THR A 459 -5.26 -25.61 -30.39
CA THR A 459 -4.26 -26.68 -30.23
C THR A 459 -3.31 -26.30 -29.12
N ILE A 460 -3.04 -27.25 -28.25
CA ILE A 460 -1.97 -27.22 -27.23
C ILE A 460 -0.82 -27.98 -27.84
N GLU A 461 0.34 -27.36 -27.95
CA GLU A 461 1.63 -28.01 -28.25
C GLU A 461 2.22 -28.48 -26.93
N GLU A 462 2.47 -29.78 -26.85
CA GLU A 462 3.28 -30.43 -25.81
C GLU A 462 4.71 -30.56 -26.35
N ASP A 463 5.65 -29.92 -25.66
CA ASP A 463 7.09 -30.16 -25.87
C ASP A 463 7.53 -31.32 -24.99
N GLU A 464 8.03 -32.38 -25.67
CA GLU A 464 8.72 -33.52 -25.07
C GLU A 464 10.18 -33.14 -24.73
N GLU A 465 10.56 -33.19 -23.48
CA GLU A 465 11.94 -33.37 -23.07
C GLU A 465 12.17 -34.81 -22.56
N ARG A 466 13.07 -35.49 -23.21
CA ARG A 466 13.56 -36.82 -22.84
C ARG A 466 14.62 -36.70 -21.78
N ASP A 467 14.49 -37.46 -20.68
CA ASP A 467 15.63 -37.83 -19.87
C ASP A 467 15.65 -39.33 -19.61
N ILE A 468 16.85 -39.86 -19.78
CA ILE A 468 17.29 -41.25 -19.82
C ILE A 468 17.69 -41.71 -18.41
N ASN A 469 17.40 -42.97 -18.10
CA ASN A 469 17.78 -43.84 -16.96
C ASN A 469 16.74 -43.93 -15.86
N GLY A 470 16.04 -44.99 -15.68
CA GLY A 470 16.45 -46.41 -15.53
C GLY A 470 16.35 -46.79 -14.07
N GLU A 471 15.20 -47.29 -13.66
CA GLU A 471 15.09 -48.50 -12.88
C GLU A 471 13.64 -48.75 -12.41
N MET A 472 13.18 -49.90 -12.81
CA MET A 472 11.84 -50.44 -12.60
C MET A 472 11.74 -51.11 -11.23
N CYS A 473 10.75 -50.79 -10.39
CA CYS A 473 10.26 -51.72 -9.39
C CYS A 473 8.74 -51.64 -9.26
N THR A 474 8.10 -52.70 -9.60
CA THR A 474 6.68 -52.98 -9.57
C THR A 474 6.16 -53.28 -8.17
N PRO A 475 4.87 -52.97 -7.85
CA PRO A 475 4.29 -53.25 -6.55
C PRO A 475 3.66 -54.63 -6.44
N LYS A 476 3.99 -55.38 -5.39
CA LYS A 476 3.28 -56.59 -5.00
C LYS A 476 2.15 -56.33 -4.02
N ARG A 477 0.99 -56.69 -4.48
CA ARG A 477 -0.28 -56.84 -3.73
C ARG A 477 -0.19 -58.08 -2.82
N ARG A 478 -0.51 -57.97 -1.51
CA ARG A 478 -0.96 -59.13 -0.73
C ARG A 478 -2.06 -58.73 0.27
N LYS A 479 -3.04 -59.62 0.31
CA LYS A 479 -4.30 -59.65 1.05
C LYS A 479 -4.16 -60.25 2.44
N SER A 480 -5.20 -59.93 3.25
CA SER A 480 -5.78 -60.74 4.38
C SER A 480 -4.88 -60.94 5.60
N GLY A 481 -5.33 -60.76 6.80
CA GLY A 481 -6.54 -61.06 7.52
C GLY A 481 -6.16 -61.20 8.98
N GLU A 482 -7.17 -61.08 9.76
CA GLU A 482 -7.39 -61.70 11.08
C GLU A 482 -7.38 -60.78 12.31
N ARG A 483 -8.53 -60.92 12.95
CA ARG A 483 -8.94 -60.45 14.26
C ARG A 483 -8.14 -61.13 15.38
N SER A 484 -7.87 -60.44 16.47
CA SER A 484 -8.06 -61.03 17.79
C SER A 484 -8.27 -59.99 18.89
N LYS A 485 -9.28 -60.23 19.65
CA LYS A 485 -9.69 -59.59 20.94
C LYS A 485 -8.77 -60.08 22.03
N CYS A 486 -8.43 -59.29 23.03
CA CYS A 486 -8.42 -59.65 24.48
C CYS A 486 -8.06 -58.41 25.30
N LEU A 487 -8.95 -57.99 26.12
CA LEU A 487 -9.21 -58.20 27.54
C LEU A 487 -8.48 -57.25 28.49
N LYS A 488 -9.33 -56.60 29.25
CA LYS A 488 -9.13 -55.79 30.43
C LYS A 488 -8.26 -56.47 31.51
N LYS A 489 -7.44 -55.67 32.23
CA LYS A 489 -7.32 -55.83 33.69
C LYS A 489 -6.87 -54.53 34.36
N SER A 490 -7.70 -54.12 35.28
CA SER A 490 -7.47 -53.14 36.32
C SER A 490 -6.52 -53.67 37.40
N LYS A 491 -5.66 -52.79 37.95
CA LYS A 491 -5.26 -52.90 39.37
C LYS A 491 -4.91 -51.52 39.95
N LYS A 492 -5.66 -51.23 41.00
CA LYS A 492 -5.33 -50.27 42.06
C LYS A 492 -4.24 -50.84 42.97
N GLN A 493 -3.42 -49.94 43.53
CA GLN A 493 -2.87 -49.97 44.91
C GLN A 493 -1.91 -48.74 44.97
N HIS A 494 -2.12 -47.73 45.77
CA HIS A 494 -2.07 -47.50 47.22
C HIS A 494 -0.64 -47.50 47.79
N ILE A 495 -0.26 -46.30 48.35
CA ILE A 495 0.53 -46.02 49.59
C ILE A 495 2.07 -46.17 49.47
N ALA A 496 2.81 -45.14 49.60
CA ALA A 496 3.44 -44.48 50.74
C ALA A 496 3.92 -43.08 50.33
#